data_9bd6fcba98b66675f2490d958169883e
#
_entry.id   9bd6fcba98b66675f2490d958169883e
#
_cell.length_a   1.000
_cell.length_b   1.000
_cell.length_c   1.000
_cell.angle_alpha   90.00
_cell.angle_beta   90.00
_cell.angle_gamma   90.00
#
_symmetry.space_group_name_H-M   'P 1'
#
loop_
_entity.id
_entity.type
_entity.pdbx_description
1 polymer ?
#
loop_
_entity_poly.entity_id
_entity_poly.type
_entity_poly.pdbx_seq_one_letter_code
_entity_poly.pdbx_strand_id
1 'polypeptide(L)'
;MSDIKQVALDFIDAYNAKDFQKMTDLVEEDIDFAHYNRGYRKTKWSEMLALFPNFSDRLSPDRHFTQPTRITVGENLVIIESSFVGTANEDIPDWAKAGETYDFKLCTIFGFSENGKINEWKDHG
;
A
#
# COMPACT_ATOMS: atom_id res chain seq x y z
N MET A 1 18.76 -5.82 14.67
CA MET A 1 17.63 -6.55 14.09
C MET A 1 16.53 -5.57 13.70
N SER A 2 16.00 -5.72 12.51
CA SER A 2 14.90 -4.89 12.07
C SER A 2 13.62 -5.31 12.76
N ASP A 3 12.88 -4.35 13.27
CA ASP A 3 11.52 -4.57 13.74
C ASP A 3 10.61 -4.46 12.52
N ILE A 4 10.25 -5.59 11.94
CA ILE A 4 9.45 -5.60 10.70
C ILE A 4 8.06 -4.99 10.90
N LYS A 5 7.49 -5.10 12.10
CA LYS A 5 6.23 -4.44 12.41
C LYS A 5 6.38 -2.92 12.26
N GLN A 6 7.45 -2.36 12.81
CA GLN A 6 7.69 -0.92 12.72
C GLN A 6 7.95 -0.48 11.28
N VAL A 7 8.70 -1.28 10.51
CA VAL A 7 8.93 -1.00 9.09
C VAL A 7 7.59 -0.95 8.33
N ALA A 8 6.71 -1.92 8.58
CA ALA A 8 5.39 -1.94 7.95
C ALA A 8 4.57 -0.70 8.30
N LEU A 9 4.57 -0.30 9.56
CA LEU A 9 3.83 0.89 10.00
C LEU A 9 4.44 2.17 9.43
N ASP A 10 5.75 2.26 9.39
CA ASP A 10 6.44 3.41 8.79
C ASP A 10 6.14 3.52 7.30
N PHE A 11 6.03 2.38 6.61
CA PHE A 11 5.68 2.37 5.20
C PHE A 11 4.25 2.89 4.98
N ILE A 12 3.30 2.45 5.79
CA ILE A 12 1.91 2.93 5.71
C ILE A 12 1.85 4.43 5.99
N ASP A 13 2.56 4.91 7.00
CA ASP A 13 2.60 6.34 7.32
C ASP A 13 3.21 7.15 6.16
N ALA A 14 4.29 6.65 5.56
CA ALA A 14 4.91 7.29 4.41
C ALA A 14 3.98 7.30 3.20
N TYR A 15 3.26 6.22 2.97
CA TYR A 15 2.25 6.14 1.91
C TYR A 15 1.18 7.22 2.10
N ASN A 16 0.63 7.29 3.32
CA ASN A 16 -0.42 8.27 3.63
C ASN A 16 0.09 9.71 3.49
N ALA A 17 1.35 9.96 3.84
CA ALA A 17 1.98 11.28 3.74
C ALA A 17 2.48 11.59 2.33
N LYS A 18 2.40 10.64 1.41
CA LYS A 18 2.96 10.77 0.04
C LYS A 18 4.47 10.99 0.07
N ASP A 19 5.14 10.43 1.06
CA ASP A 19 6.59 10.50 1.20
C ASP A 19 7.22 9.33 0.43
N PHE A 20 7.33 9.52 -0.88
CA PHE A 20 7.77 8.45 -1.78
C PHE A 20 9.24 8.09 -1.57
N GLN A 21 10.06 9.04 -1.13
CA GLN A 21 11.46 8.74 -0.83
C GLN A 21 11.58 7.80 0.37
N LYS A 22 10.81 8.06 1.43
CA LYS A 22 10.81 7.19 2.61
C LYS A 22 10.29 5.80 2.27
N MET A 23 9.23 5.72 1.45
CA MET A 23 8.73 4.43 0.97
C MET A 23 9.83 3.66 0.24
N THR A 24 10.56 4.35 -0.64
CA THR A 24 11.64 3.75 -1.42
C THR A 24 12.75 3.21 -0.52
N ASP A 25 13.04 3.89 0.57
CA ASP A 25 14.07 3.46 1.52
C ASP A 25 13.68 2.19 2.29
N LEU A 26 12.39 1.86 2.32
CA LEU A 26 11.87 0.74 3.10
C LEU A 26 11.58 -0.52 2.26
N VAL A 27 11.74 -0.46 0.95
CA VAL A 27 11.40 -1.56 0.05
C VAL A 27 12.59 -2.00 -0.80
N GLU A 28 12.51 -3.24 -1.28
CA GLU A 28 13.43 -3.73 -2.30
C GLU A 28 12.96 -3.30 -3.68
N GLU A 29 13.89 -3.12 -4.64
CA GLU A 29 13.50 -2.83 -6.03
C GLU A 29 12.71 -4.00 -6.62
N ASP A 30 13.11 -5.23 -6.32
CA ASP A 30 12.37 -6.42 -6.71
C ASP A 30 11.29 -6.69 -5.66
N ILE A 31 10.14 -6.08 -5.85
CA ILE A 31 8.98 -6.23 -4.97
C ILE A 31 7.87 -6.94 -5.74
N ASP A 32 7.22 -7.90 -5.11
CA ASP A 32 6.06 -8.57 -5.68
C ASP A 32 4.80 -7.92 -5.12
N PHE A 33 4.22 -7.01 -5.90
CA PHE A 33 2.98 -6.33 -5.53
C PHE A 33 1.80 -6.92 -6.28
N ALA A 34 0.71 -7.17 -5.56
CA ALA A 34 -0.56 -7.55 -6.18
C ALA A 34 -1.73 -6.97 -5.40
N HIS A 35 -2.74 -6.53 -6.12
CA HIS A 35 -4.06 -6.22 -5.57
C HIS A 35 -5.02 -7.24 -6.20
N TYR A 36 -5.27 -8.32 -5.48
CA TYR A 36 -5.93 -9.49 -6.07
C TYR A 36 -7.35 -9.19 -6.53
N ASN A 37 -8.08 -8.41 -5.78
CA ASN A 37 -9.48 -8.10 -6.12
C ASN A 37 -9.59 -7.19 -7.35
N ARG A 38 -8.50 -6.54 -7.76
CA ARG A 38 -8.44 -5.66 -8.93
C ARG A 38 -7.69 -6.25 -10.10
N GLY A 39 -7.12 -7.45 -9.94
CA GLY A 39 -6.35 -8.09 -10.97
C GLY A 39 -5.07 -7.34 -11.34
N TYR A 40 -4.47 -6.62 -10.38
CA TYR A 40 -3.32 -5.76 -10.61
C TYR A 40 -2.06 -6.37 -10.03
N ARG A 41 -0.97 -6.36 -10.79
CA ARG A 41 0.31 -6.89 -10.34
C ARG A 41 1.48 -6.12 -10.93
N LYS A 42 2.49 -5.86 -10.10
CA LYS A 42 3.78 -5.27 -10.50
C LYS A 42 4.91 -5.99 -9.78
N THR A 43 6.07 -6.06 -10.41
CA THR A 43 7.23 -6.78 -9.87
C THR A 43 8.45 -5.90 -9.65
N LYS A 44 8.35 -4.59 -9.92
CA LYS A 44 9.43 -3.63 -9.73
C LYS A 44 8.91 -2.38 -9.02
N TRP A 45 9.64 -1.95 -8.01
CA TRP A 45 9.29 -0.74 -7.28
C TRP A 45 9.28 0.50 -8.16
N SER A 46 10.26 0.60 -9.08
CA SER A 46 10.31 1.72 -10.01
C SER A 46 9.04 1.85 -10.86
N GLU A 47 8.44 0.73 -11.24
CA GLU A 47 7.17 0.74 -11.98
C GLU A 47 6.03 1.28 -11.11
N MET A 48 6.03 0.93 -9.83
CA MET A 48 5.01 1.41 -8.90
C MET A 48 5.15 2.91 -8.64
N LEU A 49 6.39 3.38 -8.45
CA LEU A 49 6.65 4.81 -8.24
C LEU A 49 6.12 5.66 -9.40
N ALA A 50 6.23 5.17 -10.61
CA ALA A 50 5.76 5.90 -11.78
C ALA A 50 4.24 6.07 -11.79
N LEU A 51 3.51 5.21 -11.09
CA LEU A 51 2.04 5.23 -11.06
C LEU A 51 1.45 6.03 -9.91
N PHE A 52 2.16 6.15 -8.79
CA PHE A 52 1.63 6.79 -7.58
C PHE A 52 1.17 8.23 -7.80
N PRO A 53 1.92 9.12 -8.46
CA PRO A 53 1.46 10.49 -8.64
C PRO A 53 0.13 10.58 -9.39
N ASN A 54 -0.09 9.71 -10.36
CA ASN A 54 -1.35 9.70 -11.11
C ASN A 54 -2.53 9.40 -10.16
N PHE A 55 -2.40 8.38 -9.32
CA PHE A 55 -3.45 8.06 -8.36
C PHE A 55 -3.53 9.08 -7.23
N SER A 56 -2.38 9.40 -6.61
CA SER A 56 -2.32 10.25 -5.43
C SER A 56 -2.69 11.71 -5.70
N ASP A 57 -2.29 12.22 -6.86
CA ASP A 57 -2.45 13.66 -7.13
C ASP A 57 -3.65 13.96 -8.01
N ARG A 58 -4.00 13.05 -8.91
CA ARG A 58 -5.09 13.27 -9.87
C ARG A 58 -6.37 12.54 -9.47
N LEU A 59 -6.30 11.23 -9.29
CA LEU A 59 -7.51 10.43 -9.11
C LEU A 59 -8.08 10.51 -7.70
N SER A 60 -7.24 10.46 -6.68
CA SER A 60 -7.72 10.44 -5.30
C SER A 60 -6.68 11.06 -4.34
N PRO A 61 -6.57 12.39 -4.30
CA PRO A 61 -5.56 13.06 -3.47
C PRO A 61 -5.68 12.81 -1.97
N ASP A 62 -6.88 12.52 -1.48
CA ASP A 62 -7.16 12.28 -0.06
C ASP A 62 -7.08 10.80 0.33
N ARG A 63 -6.62 9.93 -0.57
CA ARG A 63 -6.52 8.51 -0.29
C ARG A 63 -5.60 8.23 0.89
N HIS A 64 -5.99 7.30 1.75
CA HIS A 64 -5.15 6.88 2.87
C HIS A 64 -5.63 5.54 3.44
N PHE A 65 -4.69 4.85 4.12
CA PHE A 65 -5.03 3.73 4.99
C PHE A 65 -5.46 4.28 6.34
N THR A 66 -6.54 3.73 6.90
CA THR A 66 -6.98 4.09 8.25
C THR A 66 -6.09 3.40 9.30
N GLN A 67 -6.29 3.72 10.56
CA GLN A 67 -5.61 3.03 11.65
C GLN A 67 -5.92 1.54 11.58
N PRO A 68 -4.92 0.67 11.75
CA PRO A 68 -5.15 -0.77 11.73
C PRO A 68 -6.11 -1.22 12.81
N THR A 69 -7.02 -2.12 12.46
CA THR A 69 -7.89 -2.77 13.42
C THR A 69 -7.23 -4.00 14.03
N ARG A 70 -6.29 -4.60 13.30
CA ARG A 70 -5.50 -5.73 13.78
C ARG A 70 -4.19 -5.80 13.02
N ILE A 71 -3.12 -6.16 13.73
CA ILE A 71 -1.79 -6.38 13.15
C ILE A 71 -1.31 -7.75 13.61
N THR A 72 -0.92 -8.58 12.65
CA THR A 72 -0.39 -9.92 12.93
C THR A 72 1.04 -9.98 12.41
N VAL A 73 1.98 -10.38 13.25
CA VAL A 73 3.40 -10.45 12.90
C VAL A 73 3.86 -11.89 12.89
N GLY A 74 4.39 -12.32 11.75
CA GLY A 74 5.03 -13.62 11.59
C GLY A 74 6.55 -13.49 11.59
N GLU A 75 7.23 -14.55 11.18
CA GLU A 75 8.69 -14.57 11.19
C GLU A 75 9.28 -13.54 10.24
N ASN A 76 8.76 -13.45 9.01
CA ASN A 76 9.20 -12.52 7.98
C ASN A 76 8.03 -11.89 7.24
N LEU A 77 6.89 -11.74 7.91
CA LEU A 77 5.72 -11.09 7.33
C LEU A 77 4.94 -10.33 8.39
N VAL A 78 4.20 -9.31 7.92
CA VAL A 78 3.28 -8.54 8.75
C VAL A 78 1.96 -8.45 7.99
N ILE A 79 0.85 -8.77 8.67
CA ILE A 79 -0.49 -8.69 8.12
C ILE A 79 -1.20 -7.53 8.82
N ILE A 80 -1.74 -6.60 8.05
CA ILE A 80 -2.44 -5.43 8.57
C ILE A 80 -3.87 -5.44 8.05
N GLU A 81 -4.82 -5.44 8.98
CA GLU A 81 -6.23 -5.29 8.64
C GLU A 81 -6.63 -3.85 8.91
N SER A 82 -7.08 -3.16 7.87
CA SER A 82 -7.43 -1.74 7.92
C SER A 82 -8.47 -1.43 6.85
N SER A 83 -8.75 -0.14 6.65
CA SER A 83 -9.54 0.30 5.51
C SER A 83 -8.70 1.21 4.64
N PHE A 84 -9.01 1.21 3.35
CA PHE A 84 -8.44 2.14 2.40
C PHE A 84 -9.57 3.05 1.94
N VAL A 85 -9.46 4.34 2.19
CA VAL A 85 -10.54 5.30 2.01
C VAL A 85 -10.08 6.51 1.21
N GLY A 86 -11.02 7.17 0.57
CA GLY A 86 -10.75 8.38 -0.17
C GLY A 86 -11.96 8.84 -0.95
N THR A 87 -11.73 9.87 -1.77
CA THR A 87 -12.73 10.43 -2.67
C THR A 87 -12.19 10.39 -4.09
N ALA A 88 -13.01 9.92 -5.02
CA ALA A 88 -12.64 9.88 -6.42
C ALA A 88 -12.86 11.25 -7.06
N ASN A 89 -11.82 11.85 -7.64
CA ASN A 89 -11.95 13.10 -8.39
C ASN A 89 -12.45 12.86 -9.82
N GLU A 90 -12.21 11.66 -10.34
CA GLU A 90 -12.64 11.20 -11.67
C GLU A 90 -13.17 9.78 -11.51
N ASP A 91 -13.84 9.28 -12.53
CA ASP A 91 -14.27 7.88 -12.52
C ASP A 91 -13.06 6.97 -12.41
N ILE A 92 -13.05 6.12 -11.38
CA ILE A 92 -12.03 5.09 -11.20
C ILE A 92 -12.72 3.76 -11.45
N PRO A 93 -12.43 3.09 -12.59
CA PRO A 93 -13.11 1.82 -12.93
C PRO A 93 -13.02 0.80 -11.78
N ASP A 94 -14.15 0.17 -11.49
CA ASP A 94 -14.31 -0.84 -10.43
C ASP A 94 -14.13 -0.31 -9.00
N TRP A 95 -13.97 1.01 -8.83
CA TRP A 95 -13.78 1.64 -7.51
C TRP A 95 -14.91 2.59 -7.15
N ALA A 96 -15.00 3.71 -7.87
CA ALA A 96 -15.94 4.77 -7.56
C ALA A 96 -16.10 5.70 -8.77
N LYS A 97 -17.24 6.39 -8.84
CA LYS A 97 -17.48 7.43 -9.81
C LYS A 97 -16.99 8.76 -9.27
N ALA A 98 -16.71 9.71 -10.17
CA ALA A 98 -16.28 11.06 -9.80
C ALA A 98 -17.18 11.66 -8.72
N GLY A 99 -16.57 12.16 -7.65
CA GLY A 99 -17.28 12.75 -6.51
C GLY A 99 -17.72 11.77 -5.43
N GLU A 100 -17.65 10.47 -5.68
CA GLU A 100 -18.00 9.46 -4.68
C GLU A 100 -16.84 9.16 -3.74
N THR A 101 -17.18 8.89 -2.47
CA THR A 101 -16.22 8.34 -1.53
C THR A 101 -16.19 6.83 -1.64
N TYR A 102 -15.06 6.23 -1.26
CA TYR A 102 -14.91 4.78 -1.19
C TYR A 102 -14.31 4.38 0.14
N ASP A 103 -14.62 3.17 0.58
CA ASP A 103 -14.11 2.58 1.83
C ASP A 103 -13.98 1.08 1.61
N PHE A 104 -12.74 0.63 1.36
CA PHE A 104 -12.46 -0.78 1.15
C PHE A 104 -11.84 -1.38 2.41
N LYS A 105 -12.42 -2.45 2.91
CA LYS A 105 -11.81 -3.23 3.98
C LYS A 105 -10.68 -4.03 3.36
N LEU A 106 -9.44 -3.77 3.79
CA LEU A 106 -8.25 -4.41 3.24
C LEU A 106 -7.56 -5.30 4.25
N CYS A 107 -7.07 -6.43 3.74
CA CYS A 107 -6.08 -7.24 4.41
C CYS A 107 -4.78 -7.08 3.60
N THR A 108 -3.81 -6.40 4.18
CA THR A 108 -2.53 -6.10 3.53
C THR A 108 -1.44 -6.99 4.11
N ILE A 109 -0.75 -7.73 3.26
CA ILE A 109 0.32 -8.61 3.67
C ILE A 109 1.64 -8.05 3.14
N PHE A 110 2.57 -7.74 4.06
CA PHE A 110 3.94 -7.36 3.71
C PHE A 110 4.87 -8.52 4.02
N GLY A 111 5.64 -8.97 3.02
CA GLY A 111 6.73 -9.89 3.22
C GLY A 111 8.05 -9.13 3.25
N PHE A 112 9.05 -9.68 3.91
CA PHE A 112 10.32 -8.99 4.16
C PHE A 112 11.51 -9.82 3.70
N SER A 113 12.49 -9.15 3.10
CA SER A 113 13.76 -9.74 2.75
C SER A 113 14.66 -9.91 3.97
N GLU A 114 15.78 -10.60 3.79
CA GLU A 114 16.79 -10.75 4.84
C GLU A 114 17.36 -9.41 5.30
N ASN A 115 17.30 -8.39 4.45
CA ASN A 115 17.75 -7.04 4.78
C ASN A 115 16.73 -6.26 5.64
N GLY A 116 15.59 -6.86 5.96
CA GLY A 116 14.54 -6.19 6.71
C GLY A 116 13.74 -5.18 5.89
N LYS A 117 13.81 -5.28 4.56
CA LYS A 117 13.05 -4.43 3.65
C LYS A 117 11.87 -5.20 3.07
N ILE A 118 10.82 -4.46 2.72
CA ILE A 118 9.62 -5.04 2.12
C ILE A 118 9.95 -5.53 0.71
N ASN A 119 9.72 -6.81 0.45
CA ASN A 119 9.87 -7.39 -0.89
C ASN A 119 8.56 -8.00 -1.40
N GLU A 120 7.50 -7.89 -0.63
CA GLU A 120 6.18 -8.41 -1.00
C GLU A 120 5.11 -7.51 -0.41
N TRP A 121 4.14 -7.15 -1.25
CA TRP A 121 2.99 -6.33 -0.82
C TRP A 121 1.75 -6.88 -1.51
N LYS A 122 0.89 -7.55 -0.75
CA LYS A 122 -0.33 -8.18 -1.27
C LYS A 122 -1.54 -7.56 -0.59
N ASP A 123 -2.46 -7.06 -1.39
CA ASP A 123 -3.73 -6.50 -0.89
C ASP A 123 -4.89 -7.41 -1.27
N HIS A 124 -5.72 -7.71 -0.29
CA HIS A 124 -6.99 -8.43 -0.44
C HIS A 124 -8.12 -7.54 0.05
N GLY A 125 -9.18 -7.40 -0.75
CA GLY A 125 -10.32 -6.60 -0.32
C GLY A 125 -11.05 -5.75 -1.35
#